data_a4d932854d863a29cddd9326687800a0
#
_entry.id   a4d932854d863a29cddd9326687800a0
#
_cell.length_a   1.000
_cell.length_b   1.000
_cell.length_c   1.000
_cell.angle_alpha   90.00
_cell.angle_beta   90.00
_cell.angle_gamma   90.00
#
_symmetry.space_group_name_H-M   'P 1'
#
loop_
_entity.id
_entity.type
_entity.pdbx_description
1 polymer ?
#
loop_
_entity_poly.entity_id
_entity_poly.type
_entity_poly.pdbx_seq_one_letter_code
_entity_poly.pdbx_strand_id
1 'polypeptide(L)' 'MSKGKGLNFSMKWTNSRVFPPSHERIRIILESGDVKIGVFHPESIPFVFGVDGNVYYYSNVKFWQYDR' A
#
# COMPACT_ATOMS: atom_id res chain seq x y z
N MET A 1 -15.14 8.27 -21.79
CA MET A 1 -14.72 8.10 -21.29
C MET A 1 -14.33 8.01 -21.02
N SER A 2 -14.55 7.72 -20.90
CA SER A 2 -13.99 7.52 -20.33
C SER A 2 -13.64 7.22 -19.93
N LYS A 3 -13.86 7.13 -20.14
CA LYS A 3 -13.43 6.64 -19.58
C LYS A 3 -12.99 6.33 -19.07
N GLY A 4 -13.06 6.05 -19.00
CA GLY A 4 -12.43 5.70 -18.19
C GLY A 4 -12.41 5.43 -17.67
N LYS A 5 -12.62 5.48 -17.84
CA LYS A 5 -12.47 5.14 -17.21
C LYS A 5 -12.28 4.71 -16.55
N GLY A 6 -12.33 4.44 -16.43
CA GLY A 6 -11.95 4.04 -15.53
C GLY A 6 -11.75 3.75 -14.99
N LEU A 7 -11.66 3.73 -14.88
CA LEU A 7 -11.19 3.44 -14.27
C LEU A 7 -11.06 3.58 -13.48
N ASN A 8 -11.04 3.87 -13.20
CA ASN A 8 -10.79 4.06 -12.42
C ASN A 8 -10.96 4.09 -11.73
N PHE A 9 -11.16 4.35 -11.52
CA PHE A 9 -11.54 4.50 -10.86
C PHE A 9 -11.46 4.24 -9.61
N SER A 10 -11.65 4.25 -9.27
CA SER A 10 -11.75 3.46 -8.06
C SER A 10 -10.42 3.09 -7.48
N MET A 11 -9.40 3.19 -8.22
CA MET A 11 -8.03 2.89 -7.80
C MET A 11 -7.40 4.12 -7.20
N LYS A 12 -7.88 4.46 -5.99
CA LYS A 12 -7.42 5.67 -5.34
C LYS A 12 -6.29 5.36 -4.37
N TRP A 13 -5.12 5.86 -4.67
CA TRP A 13 -3.94 5.67 -3.83
C TRP A 13 -3.86 6.77 -2.79
N THR A 14 -3.55 6.40 -1.56
CA THR A 14 -3.37 7.33 -0.45
C THR A 14 -1.88 7.53 -0.21
N ASN A 15 -1.48 8.79 -0.03
CA ASN A 15 -0.09 9.10 0.26
C ASN A 15 0.31 8.49 1.60
N SER A 16 1.54 7.97 1.68
CA SER A 16 2.03 7.26 2.86
C SER A 16 2.16 8.15 4.10
N ARG A 17 2.01 9.46 3.95
CA ARG A 17 1.96 10.34 5.11
C ARG A 17 0.71 10.10 5.96
N VAL A 18 -0.30 9.50 5.36
CA VAL A 18 -1.47 9.01 6.08
C VAL A 18 -1.26 7.52 6.28
N PHE A 19 -1.23 7.07 7.52
CA PHE A 19 -0.98 5.65 7.81
C PHE A 19 -2.14 4.79 7.34
N PRO A 20 -1.84 3.60 6.79
CA PRO A 20 -2.90 2.64 6.48
C PRO A 20 -3.47 2.03 7.75
N PRO A 21 -4.59 1.30 7.64
CA PRO A 21 -5.13 0.58 8.79
C PRO A 21 -4.15 -0.48 9.27
N SER A 22 -4.08 -0.64 10.59
CA SER A 22 -3.18 -1.62 11.21
C SER A 22 -3.70 -3.02 11.00
N HIS A 23 -2.79 -3.95 10.69
CA HIS A 23 -3.07 -5.39 10.65
C HIS A 23 -4.15 -5.74 9.62
N GLU A 24 -4.28 -4.93 8.59
CA GLU A 24 -5.22 -5.17 7.51
C GLU A 24 -4.46 -5.27 6.20
N ARG A 25 -4.97 -6.07 5.29
CA ARG A 25 -4.32 -6.31 4.01
C ARG A 25 -4.44 -5.08 3.11
N ILE A 26 -3.31 -4.62 2.60
CA ILE A 26 -3.26 -3.43 1.74
C ILE A 26 -2.32 -3.67 0.57
N ARG A 27 -2.48 -2.83 -0.45
CA ARG A 27 -1.51 -2.74 -1.55
C ARG A 27 -0.65 -1.53 -1.30
N ILE A 28 0.64 -1.65 -1.61
CA ILE A 28 1.58 -0.55 -1.45
C ILE A 28 2.38 -0.36 -2.73
N ILE A 29 2.81 0.88 -2.94
CA ILE A 29 3.78 1.21 -3.98
C ILE A 29 5.05 1.65 -3.27
N LEU A 30 6.14 0.95 -3.53
CA LEU A 30 7.43 1.27 -2.97
C LEU A 30 8.11 2.39 -3.74
N GLU A 31 9.19 2.94 -3.18
CA GLU A 31 9.95 3.98 -3.86
C GLU A 31 10.48 3.53 -5.21
N SER A 32 10.76 2.25 -5.34
CA SER A 32 11.20 1.68 -6.61
C SER A 32 10.11 1.65 -7.67
N GLY A 33 8.86 1.87 -7.28
CA GLY A 33 7.71 1.76 -8.18
C GLY A 33 7.04 0.40 -8.15
N ASP A 34 7.62 -0.56 -7.42
CA ASP A 34 7.04 -1.90 -7.33
C ASP A 34 5.77 -1.88 -6.50
N VAL A 35 4.77 -2.64 -6.94
CA VAL A 35 3.52 -2.82 -6.21
C VAL A 35 3.60 -4.12 -5.44
N LYS A 36 3.32 -4.05 -4.14
CA LYS A 36 3.33 -5.22 -3.26
C LYS A 36 2.04 -5.27 -2.45
N ILE A 37 1.71 -6.46 -1.97
CA ILE A 37 0.54 -6.66 -1.11
C ILE A 37 1.04 -7.17 0.23
N GLY A 38 0.50 -6.63 1.30
CA GLY A 38 0.91 -7.08 2.63
C GLY A 38 0.04 -6.50 3.73
N VAL A 39 0.49 -6.68 4.95
CA VAL A 39 -0.22 -6.25 6.16
C VAL A 39 0.65 -5.25 6.90
N PHE A 40 0.09 -4.10 7.22
CA PHE A 40 0.81 -3.03 7.89
C PHE A 40 0.89 -3.30 9.40
N HIS A 41 2.11 -3.21 9.93
CA HIS A 41 2.39 -3.40 11.36
C HIS A 41 3.07 -2.14 11.89
N PRO A 42 2.35 -1.28 12.61
CA PRO A 42 2.92 -0.03 13.10
C PRO A 42 3.69 -0.15 14.42
N GLU A 43 3.74 -1.36 15.02
CA GLU A 43 4.37 -1.57 16.31
C GLU A 43 5.87 -1.24 16.23
N SER A 44 6.36 -0.51 17.18
CA SER A 44 7.73 -0.04 17.35
C SER A 44 8.37 0.51 16.07
N ILE A 45 8.69 -0.32 15.07
CA ILE A 45 9.20 0.11 13.77
C ILE A 45 8.15 -0.21 12.73
N PRO A 46 7.52 0.79 12.11
CA PRO A 46 6.45 0.54 11.15
C PRO A 46 6.98 -0.19 9.91
N PHE A 47 6.31 -1.27 9.55
CA PHE A 47 6.68 -2.03 8.35
C PHE A 47 5.47 -2.79 7.83
N VAL A 48 5.63 -3.34 6.62
CA VAL A 48 4.60 -4.12 5.97
C VAL A 48 5.13 -5.53 5.76
N PHE A 49 4.42 -6.53 6.29
CA PHE A 49 4.71 -7.93 6.00
C PHE A 49 4.09 -8.29 4.67
N GLY A 50 4.93 -8.50 3.65
CA GLY A 50 4.44 -8.84 2.33
C GLY A 50 3.90 -10.26 2.27
N VAL A 51 2.87 -10.47 1.44
CA VAL A 51 2.36 -11.82 1.21
C VAL A 51 3.40 -12.70 0.49
N ASP A 52 4.42 -12.08 -0.09
CA ASP A 52 5.53 -12.79 -0.73
C ASP A 52 6.60 -13.23 0.26
N GLY A 53 6.40 -12.98 1.55
CA GLY A 53 7.35 -13.37 2.59
C GLY A 53 8.42 -12.32 2.89
N ASN A 54 8.43 -11.21 2.17
CA ASN A 54 9.38 -10.14 2.42
C ASN A 54 8.82 -9.12 3.41
N VAL A 55 9.72 -8.36 4.02
CA VAL A 55 9.35 -7.28 4.93
C VAL A 55 9.76 -5.96 4.28
N TYR A 56 8.82 -5.03 4.23
CA TYR A 56 9.08 -3.73 3.64
C TYR A 56 8.95 -2.65 4.71
N TYR A 57 10.02 -1.87 4.90
CA TYR A 57 9.97 -0.76 5.87
C TYR A 57 9.02 0.31 5.34
N TYR A 58 8.22 0.86 6.23
CA TYR A 58 7.23 1.85 5.85
C TYR A 58 7.88 3.10 5.23
N SER A 59 9.11 3.40 5.61
CA SER A 59 9.85 4.53 5.04
C SER A 59 10.06 4.39 3.53
N ASN A 60 9.94 3.18 2.99
CA ASN A 60 10.06 2.93 1.55
C ASN A 60 8.73 2.90 0.83
N VAL A 61 7.63 3.07 1.55
CA VAL A 61 6.28 3.06 0.98
C VAL A 61 5.90 4.48 0.60
N LYS A 62 5.50 4.68 -0.65
CA LYS A 62 5.06 5.99 -1.12
C LYS A 62 3.55 6.15 -1.09
N PHE A 63 2.83 5.09 -1.45
CA PHE A 63 1.37 5.10 -1.51
C PHE A 63 0.84 3.76 -1.06
N TRP A 64 -0.40 3.77 -0.60
CA TRP A 64 -1.10 2.53 -0.26
C TRP A 64 -2.57 2.66 -0.64
N GLN A 65 -3.22 1.52 -0.74
CA GLN A 65 -4.68 1.47 -0.89
C GLN A 65 -5.17 0.15 -0.31
N TYR A 66 -6.46 0.09 -0.05
CA TYR A 66 -7.05 -1.15 0.44
C TYR A 66 -6.95 -2.23 -0.65
N ASP A 67 -6.69 -3.45 -0.21
CA ASP A 67 -6.66 -4.60 -1.12
C ASP A 67 -8.05 -5.21 -1.17
N ARG A 68 -8.92 -4.61 -1.97
CA ARG A 68 -10.32 -5.01 -2.10
C ARG A 68 -10.72 -5.12 -3.55
#